data_d29b5b7a2fcab91cb123316784f9259e
#
_entry.id   d29b5b7a2fcab91cb123316784f9259e
#
_cell.length_a   1.000
_cell.length_b   1.000
_cell.length_c   1.000
_cell.angle_alpha   90.00
_cell.angle_beta   90.00
_cell.angle_gamma   90.00
#
_symmetry.space_group_name_H-M   'P 1'
#
loop_
_entity.id
_entity.type
_entity.pdbx_description
1 polymer ?
#
loop_
_entity_poly.entity_id
_entity_poly.type
_entity_poly.pdbx_seq_one_letter_code
_entity_poly.pdbx_strand_id
1 'polypeptide(L)'
;NAVFDSLSRRYVRGVMFIIHRRWLLWSIIGISFGLLVLLVNVTKTGLIPEEDTGTVMVSMNTKPGTSMAQTSKVMERINSRLDSIGEIEYSGAVAGFSFSGSGPSQAMYFVTLKDWEDRKGEGQSVNDVIGKIYAATSDIPDATVFAMSPPMIAGYGMGNGFELYLQDKAGGNIAAFKEEADKFVEALSQRPEIGEVYSSFATDYPQYWVD
;
A
#
# COMPACT_ATOMS: atom_id res chain seq x y z
N ASN A 1 -15.48 -50.33 -21.72
CA ASN A 1 -14.64 -49.92 -20.59
C ASN A 1 -15.42 -50.07 -19.27
N ALA A 2 -15.26 -51.22 -18.56
CA ALA A 2 -16.05 -51.58 -17.37
C ALA A 2 -15.98 -50.47 -16.26
N VAL A 3 -14.91 -49.75 -16.15
CA VAL A 3 -14.73 -48.63 -15.22
C VAL A 3 -15.62 -47.44 -15.60
N PHE A 4 -15.66 -47.09 -16.87
CA PHE A 4 -16.52 -46.01 -17.38
C PHE A 4 -18.00 -46.33 -17.19
N ASP A 5 -18.41 -47.56 -17.51
CA ASP A 5 -19.79 -48.00 -17.34
C ASP A 5 -20.24 -48.08 -15.86
N SER A 6 -19.32 -48.39 -14.96
CA SER A 6 -19.57 -48.38 -13.52
C SER A 6 -19.73 -46.95 -13.00
N LEU A 7 -18.88 -46.04 -13.46
CA LEU A 7 -18.94 -44.59 -13.08
C LEU A 7 -20.23 -43.96 -13.60
N SER A 8 -20.59 -44.22 -14.87
CA SER A 8 -21.81 -43.74 -15.50
C SER A 8 -23.07 -44.21 -14.76
N ARG A 9 -23.11 -45.48 -14.39
CA ARG A 9 -24.23 -46.01 -13.61
C ARG A 9 -24.38 -45.39 -12.21
N ARG A 10 -23.26 -45.13 -11.56
CA ARG A 10 -23.26 -44.42 -10.25
C ARG A 10 -23.74 -42.96 -10.41
N TYR A 11 -23.25 -42.27 -11.42
CA TYR A 11 -23.68 -40.90 -11.71
C TYR A 11 -25.20 -40.81 -12.00
N VAL A 12 -25.70 -41.63 -12.94
CA VAL A 12 -27.13 -41.65 -13.30
C VAL A 12 -28.00 -41.97 -12.07
N ARG A 13 -27.55 -42.89 -11.23
CA ARG A 13 -28.29 -43.25 -10.00
C ARG A 13 -28.33 -42.08 -9.01
N GLY A 14 -27.23 -41.34 -8.84
CA GLY A 14 -27.16 -40.13 -8.02
C GLY A 14 -28.08 -39.01 -8.53
N VAL A 15 -28.05 -38.75 -9.84
CA VAL A 15 -28.92 -37.77 -10.49
C VAL A 15 -30.37 -38.11 -10.32
N MET A 16 -30.76 -39.35 -10.59
CA MET A 16 -32.14 -39.83 -10.41
C MET A 16 -32.62 -39.73 -8.94
N PHE A 17 -31.76 -39.98 -7.97
CA PHE A 17 -32.07 -39.83 -6.56
C PHE A 17 -32.41 -38.36 -6.21
N ILE A 18 -31.62 -37.41 -6.73
CA ILE A 18 -31.83 -35.97 -6.50
C ILE A 18 -33.14 -35.51 -7.17
N ILE A 19 -33.39 -35.90 -8.43
CA ILE A 19 -34.59 -35.53 -9.19
C ILE A 19 -35.86 -35.99 -8.53
N HIS A 20 -35.89 -37.20 -7.95
CA HIS A 20 -37.07 -37.71 -7.27
C HIS A 20 -37.36 -37.04 -5.90
N ARG A 21 -36.36 -36.34 -5.35
CA ARG A 21 -36.48 -35.62 -4.10
C ARG A 21 -36.42 -34.11 -4.29
N ARG A 22 -37.47 -33.48 -4.74
CA ARG A 22 -37.57 -32.05 -5.05
C ARG A 22 -37.11 -31.15 -3.93
N TRP A 23 -37.34 -31.48 -2.67
CA TRP A 23 -36.86 -30.68 -1.53
C TRP A 23 -35.35 -30.66 -1.44
N LEU A 24 -34.69 -31.76 -1.77
CA LEU A 24 -33.23 -31.88 -1.75
C LEU A 24 -32.59 -31.01 -2.87
N LEU A 25 -33.25 -30.98 -4.03
CA LEU A 25 -32.86 -30.10 -5.13
C LEU A 25 -32.93 -28.62 -4.72
N TRP A 26 -34.06 -28.21 -4.12
CA TRP A 26 -34.24 -26.84 -3.66
C TRP A 26 -33.27 -26.47 -2.53
N SER A 27 -32.96 -27.40 -1.63
CA SER A 27 -31.95 -27.19 -0.57
C SER A 27 -30.55 -27.00 -1.14
N ILE A 28 -30.14 -27.80 -2.14
CA ILE A 28 -28.81 -27.62 -2.80
C ILE A 28 -28.74 -26.26 -3.49
N ILE A 29 -29.80 -25.90 -4.23
CA ILE A 29 -29.84 -24.58 -4.89
C ILE A 29 -29.78 -23.45 -3.86
N GLY A 30 -30.57 -23.54 -2.78
CA GLY A 30 -30.59 -22.54 -1.73
C GLY A 30 -29.25 -22.40 -1.00
N ILE A 31 -28.60 -23.50 -0.68
CA ILE A 31 -27.28 -23.52 -0.06
C ILE A 31 -26.23 -22.93 -1.03
N SER A 32 -26.28 -23.32 -2.31
CA SER A 32 -25.35 -22.79 -3.32
C SER A 32 -25.53 -21.29 -3.52
N PHE A 33 -26.77 -20.80 -3.56
CA PHE A 33 -27.08 -19.39 -3.66
C PHE A 33 -26.66 -18.62 -2.39
N GLY A 34 -26.93 -19.18 -1.21
CA GLY A 34 -26.48 -18.60 0.07
C GLY A 34 -24.97 -18.51 0.15
N LEU A 35 -24.24 -19.54 -0.31
CA LEU A 35 -22.79 -19.54 -0.39
C LEU A 35 -22.26 -18.48 -1.37
N LEU A 36 -22.92 -18.34 -2.53
CA LEU A 36 -22.59 -17.32 -3.51
C LEU A 36 -22.73 -15.92 -2.91
N VAL A 37 -23.86 -15.62 -2.28
CA VAL A 37 -24.10 -14.33 -1.61
C VAL A 37 -23.05 -14.07 -0.53
N LEU A 38 -22.74 -15.08 0.27
CA LEU A 38 -21.72 -14.98 1.31
C LEU A 38 -20.34 -14.69 0.70
N LEU A 39 -19.94 -15.40 -0.34
CA LEU A 39 -18.67 -15.19 -1.03
C LEU A 39 -18.58 -13.78 -1.63
N VAL A 40 -19.64 -13.31 -2.29
CA VAL A 40 -19.66 -11.95 -2.87
C VAL A 40 -19.50 -10.88 -1.78
N ASN A 41 -20.05 -11.06 -0.58
CA ASN A 41 -19.93 -10.11 0.51
C ASN A 41 -18.57 -10.16 1.23
N VAL A 42 -17.93 -11.33 1.28
CA VAL A 42 -16.65 -11.52 1.98
C VAL A 42 -15.46 -11.25 1.05
N THR A 43 -15.65 -11.48 -0.26
CA THR A 43 -14.58 -11.24 -1.22
C THR A 43 -14.38 -9.74 -1.43
N LYS A 44 -13.17 -9.26 -1.21
CA LYS A 44 -12.80 -7.87 -1.51
C LYS A 44 -13.00 -7.61 -3.00
N THR A 45 -13.82 -6.61 -3.32
CA THR A 45 -14.06 -6.18 -4.69
C THR A 45 -13.13 -5.02 -5.02
N GLY A 46 -12.32 -5.16 -6.07
CA GLY A 46 -11.43 -4.13 -6.58
C GLY A 46 -11.15 -4.38 -8.06
N LEU A 47 -10.83 -3.33 -8.80
CA LEU A 47 -10.44 -3.46 -10.21
C LEU A 47 -9.15 -4.27 -10.35
N ILE A 48 -8.24 -4.09 -9.40
CA ILE A 48 -6.97 -4.80 -9.30
C ILE A 48 -6.79 -5.19 -7.84
N PRO A 49 -6.74 -6.50 -7.52
CA PRO A 49 -6.43 -6.94 -6.17
C PRO A 49 -5.02 -6.48 -5.78
N GLU A 50 -4.86 -6.05 -4.53
CA GLU A 50 -3.53 -5.79 -3.98
C GLU A 50 -2.81 -7.13 -3.80
N GLU A 51 -1.70 -7.29 -4.49
CA GLU A 51 -0.82 -8.45 -4.34
C GLU A 51 0.44 -8.04 -3.58
N ASP A 52 0.96 -8.96 -2.78
CA ASP A 52 2.27 -8.77 -2.13
C ASP A 52 3.36 -8.98 -3.18
N THR A 53 3.87 -7.89 -3.73
CA THR A 53 4.95 -7.91 -4.74
C THR A 53 6.33 -8.15 -4.12
N GLY A 54 6.43 -8.22 -2.79
CA GLY A 54 7.72 -8.33 -2.10
C GLY A 54 8.60 -7.10 -2.25
N THR A 55 8.03 -5.96 -2.64
CA THR A 55 8.78 -4.71 -2.86
C THR A 55 8.12 -3.56 -2.12
N VAL A 56 8.92 -2.73 -1.44
CA VAL A 56 8.49 -1.49 -0.79
C VAL A 56 9.35 -0.33 -1.29
N MET A 57 8.69 0.76 -1.66
CA MET A 57 9.35 2.02 -1.98
C MET A 57 9.24 2.95 -0.78
N VAL A 58 10.38 3.50 -0.34
CA VAL A 58 10.42 4.40 0.82
C VAL A 58 11.02 5.73 0.40
N SER A 59 10.22 6.78 0.47
CA SER A 59 10.65 8.16 0.24
C SER A 59 11.06 8.78 1.57
N MET A 60 12.20 9.41 1.59
CA MET A 60 12.70 10.18 2.72
C MET A 60 12.91 11.63 2.32
N ASN A 61 12.32 12.53 3.06
CA ASN A 61 12.53 13.97 2.91
C ASN A 61 13.08 14.54 4.22
N THR A 62 14.27 15.12 4.19
CA THR A 62 14.82 15.92 5.30
C THR A 62 14.29 17.35 5.22
N LYS A 63 14.56 18.16 6.24
CA LYS A 63 14.15 19.57 6.23
C LYS A 63 14.70 20.28 5.00
N PRO A 64 13.89 21.13 4.36
CA PRO A 64 14.35 21.92 3.23
C PRO A 64 15.61 22.73 3.56
N GLY A 65 16.54 22.78 2.62
CA GLY A 65 17.87 23.42 2.84
C GLY A 65 18.92 22.51 3.48
N THR A 66 18.58 21.26 3.82
CA THR A 66 19.57 20.28 4.28
C THR A 66 20.54 19.94 3.15
N SER A 67 21.84 19.94 3.46
CA SER A 67 22.87 19.57 2.50
C SER A 67 22.86 18.08 2.19
N MET A 68 23.35 17.69 1.01
CA MET A 68 23.47 16.28 0.62
C MET A 68 24.29 15.47 1.65
N ALA A 69 25.35 16.04 2.20
CA ALA A 69 26.17 15.38 3.22
C ALA A 69 25.40 15.08 4.51
N GLN A 70 24.52 15.98 4.91
CA GLN A 70 23.66 15.76 6.07
C GLN A 70 22.56 14.75 5.77
N THR A 71 21.94 14.84 4.58
CA THR A 71 20.95 13.87 4.11
C THR A 71 21.54 12.46 4.09
N SER A 72 22.79 12.29 3.61
CA SER A 72 23.48 11.00 3.62
C SER A 72 23.66 10.42 5.03
N LYS A 73 23.93 11.25 6.03
CA LYS A 73 24.02 10.78 7.43
C LYS A 73 22.66 10.29 7.97
N VAL A 74 21.58 10.95 7.57
CA VAL A 74 20.21 10.50 7.92
C VAL A 74 19.89 9.18 7.19
N MET A 75 20.32 9.08 5.92
CA MET A 75 20.17 7.83 5.15
C MET A 75 20.87 6.66 5.81
N GLU A 76 22.10 6.83 6.32
CA GLU A 76 22.84 5.78 7.04
C GLU A 76 22.07 5.29 8.28
N ARG A 77 21.44 6.21 9.02
CA ARG A 77 20.62 5.85 10.17
C ARG A 77 19.38 5.05 9.75
N ILE A 78 18.70 5.46 8.68
CA ILE A 78 17.55 4.73 8.14
C ILE A 78 17.98 3.36 7.63
N ASN A 79 19.08 3.25 6.88
CA ASN A 79 19.62 1.97 6.44
C ASN A 79 19.81 0.99 7.62
N SER A 80 20.44 1.46 8.69
CA SER A 80 20.65 0.62 9.89
C SER A 80 19.33 0.14 10.51
N ARG A 81 18.27 0.93 10.42
CA ARG A 81 16.93 0.55 10.88
C ARG A 81 16.27 -0.46 9.95
N LEU A 82 16.37 -0.25 8.64
CA LEU A 82 15.85 -1.19 7.64
C LEU A 82 16.56 -2.55 7.74
N ASP A 83 17.87 -2.56 7.90
CA ASP A 83 18.65 -3.79 8.05
C ASP A 83 18.28 -4.59 9.31
N SER A 84 17.65 -3.95 10.31
CA SER A 84 17.15 -4.64 11.51
C SER A 84 15.82 -5.35 11.32
N ILE A 85 15.12 -5.12 10.20
CA ILE A 85 13.83 -5.74 9.89
C ILE A 85 14.09 -7.08 9.20
N GLY A 86 13.79 -8.17 9.87
CA GLY A 86 14.15 -9.53 9.45
C GLY A 86 13.52 -9.99 8.12
N GLU A 87 12.42 -9.38 7.68
CA GLU A 87 11.72 -9.68 6.44
C GLU A 87 12.36 -8.99 5.22
N ILE A 88 13.24 -8.02 5.41
CA ILE A 88 13.98 -7.36 4.32
C ILE A 88 15.15 -8.25 3.91
N GLU A 89 15.26 -8.49 2.61
CA GLU A 89 16.38 -9.21 2.01
C GLU A 89 17.52 -8.25 1.69
N TYR A 90 17.19 -7.15 0.99
CA TYR A 90 18.13 -6.06 0.73
C TYR A 90 17.41 -4.74 0.50
N SER A 91 18.11 -3.64 0.72
CA SER A 91 17.66 -2.29 0.44
C SER A 91 18.70 -1.52 -0.37
N GLY A 92 18.24 -0.78 -1.37
CA GLY A 92 19.06 0.15 -2.14
C GLY A 92 18.54 1.58 -1.99
N ALA A 93 19.42 2.57 -1.87
CA ALA A 93 19.03 3.95 -1.71
C ALA A 93 19.63 4.86 -2.77
N VAL A 94 18.85 5.84 -3.24
CA VAL A 94 19.27 6.89 -4.16
C VAL A 94 19.08 8.24 -3.47
N ALA A 95 20.17 8.98 -3.29
CA ALA A 95 20.13 10.33 -2.76
C ALA A 95 19.78 11.35 -3.85
N GLY A 96 19.11 12.42 -3.48
CA GLY A 96 18.76 13.52 -4.39
C GLY A 96 17.48 13.34 -5.17
N PHE A 97 16.71 12.29 -4.91
CA PHE A 97 15.45 11.99 -5.57
C PHE A 97 14.42 11.44 -4.58
N SER A 98 13.15 11.82 -4.73
CA SER A 98 12.01 11.26 -3.99
C SER A 98 10.72 11.40 -4.80
N PHE A 99 9.61 10.91 -4.30
CA PHE A 99 8.28 11.15 -4.91
C PHE A 99 7.91 12.64 -4.95
N SER A 100 8.43 13.43 -4.02
CA SER A 100 8.17 14.88 -3.95
C SER A 100 9.00 15.71 -4.97
N GLY A 101 9.96 15.08 -5.65
CA GLY A 101 10.81 15.75 -6.62
C GLY A 101 12.29 15.38 -6.49
N SER A 102 13.18 16.31 -6.88
CA SER A 102 14.62 16.11 -6.83
C SER A 102 15.29 17.26 -6.07
N GLY A 103 16.23 16.92 -5.20
CA GLY A 103 16.98 17.91 -4.41
C GLY A 103 17.86 17.28 -3.35
N PRO A 104 18.81 18.06 -2.78
CA PRO A 104 19.78 17.54 -1.83
C PRO A 104 19.18 17.05 -0.50
N SER A 105 17.95 17.46 -0.18
CA SER A 105 17.22 17.06 1.03
C SER A 105 16.36 15.82 0.85
N GLN A 106 16.50 15.11 -0.28
CA GLN A 106 15.61 14.01 -0.64
C GLN A 106 16.38 12.73 -0.87
N ALA A 107 15.76 11.59 -0.56
CA ALA A 107 16.26 10.27 -0.90
C ALA A 107 15.10 9.27 -1.10
N MET A 108 15.37 8.23 -1.87
CA MET A 108 14.43 7.15 -2.12
C MET A 108 15.11 5.81 -1.90
N TYR A 109 14.42 4.92 -1.23
CA TYR A 109 14.84 3.54 -1.02
C TYR A 109 13.96 2.60 -1.83
N PHE A 110 14.59 1.58 -2.37
CA PHE A 110 13.97 0.42 -2.98
C PHE A 110 14.29 -0.77 -2.08
N VAL A 111 13.27 -1.26 -1.41
CA VAL A 111 13.39 -2.34 -0.43
C VAL A 111 12.81 -3.60 -1.03
N THR A 112 13.58 -4.66 -1.09
CA THR A 112 13.12 -5.98 -1.51
C THR A 112 13.00 -6.88 -0.29
N LEU A 113 11.85 -7.50 -0.17
CA LEU A 113 11.55 -8.44 0.90
C LEU A 113 11.95 -9.84 0.51
N LYS A 114 12.17 -10.70 1.50
CA LYS A 114 12.40 -12.14 1.30
C LYS A 114 11.25 -12.79 0.55
N ASP A 115 11.50 -13.92 -0.07
CA ASP A 115 10.47 -14.68 -0.78
C ASP A 115 9.27 -15.04 0.11
N TRP A 116 8.10 -15.22 -0.49
CA TRP A 116 6.88 -15.58 0.24
C TRP A 116 7.02 -16.87 1.03
N GLU A 117 7.87 -17.80 0.55
CA GLU A 117 8.14 -19.05 1.23
C GLU A 117 8.78 -18.84 2.61
N ASP A 118 9.54 -17.77 2.76
CA ASP A 118 10.22 -17.38 3.99
C ASP A 118 9.42 -16.38 4.84
N ARG A 119 8.28 -15.88 4.34
CA ARG A 119 7.40 -14.89 4.98
C ARG A 119 5.97 -15.38 5.21
N LYS A 120 5.78 -16.63 5.62
CA LYS A 120 4.43 -17.24 5.84
C LYS A 120 3.82 -16.94 7.21
N GLY A 121 4.54 -16.26 8.09
CA GLY A 121 4.08 -15.92 9.44
C GLY A 121 3.06 -14.78 9.46
N GLU A 122 2.27 -14.71 10.53
CA GLU A 122 1.45 -13.53 10.81
C GLU A 122 2.34 -12.30 10.99
N GLY A 123 1.95 -11.15 10.47
CA GLY A 123 2.72 -9.91 10.56
C GLY A 123 3.93 -9.83 9.63
N GLN A 124 3.97 -10.63 8.54
CA GLN A 124 5.06 -10.65 7.56
C GLN A 124 4.62 -10.25 6.15
N SER A 125 3.38 -9.77 5.97
CA SER A 125 2.94 -9.24 4.69
C SER A 125 3.65 -7.92 4.35
N VAL A 126 3.60 -7.50 3.09
CA VAL A 126 4.17 -6.22 2.66
C VAL A 126 3.60 -5.05 3.47
N ASN A 127 2.32 -5.06 3.80
CA ASN A 127 1.68 -4.01 4.61
C ASN A 127 2.16 -4.02 6.06
N ASP A 128 2.40 -5.20 6.64
CA ASP A 128 2.97 -5.32 7.98
C ASP A 128 4.40 -4.79 8.01
N VAL A 129 5.19 -5.09 6.97
CA VAL A 129 6.57 -4.57 6.85
C VAL A 129 6.58 -3.05 6.68
N ILE A 130 5.65 -2.47 5.93
CA ILE A 130 5.48 -1.02 5.85
C ILE A 130 5.23 -0.44 7.25
N GLY A 131 4.34 -1.06 8.04
CA GLY A 131 4.11 -0.67 9.43
C GLY A 131 5.38 -0.76 10.31
N LYS A 132 6.19 -1.80 10.12
CA LYS A 132 7.50 -1.94 10.82
C LYS A 132 8.49 -0.86 10.40
N ILE A 133 8.52 -0.49 9.12
CA ILE A 133 9.37 0.61 8.62
C ILE A 133 8.97 1.93 9.28
N TYR A 134 7.69 2.26 9.35
CA TYR A 134 7.22 3.45 10.06
C TYR A 134 7.59 3.43 11.54
N ALA A 135 7.37 2.30 12.22
CA ALA A 135 7.75 2.15 13.63
C ALA A 135 9.26 2.32 13.85
N ALA A 136 10.09 1.71 12.98
CA ALA A 136 11.55 1.77 13.08
C ALA A 136 12.15 3.14 12.75
N THR A 137 11.42 4.00 12.03
CA THR A 137 11.89 5.33 11.62
C THR A 137 11.21 6.47 12.36
N SER A 138 10.22 6.20 13.21
CA SER A 138 9.43 7.19 13.95
C SER A 138 10.25 8.05 14.92
N ASP A 139 11.39 7.54 15.39
CA ASP A 139 12.31 8.22 16.30
C ASP A 139 13.37 9.09 15.58
N ILE A 140 13.27 9.25 14.26
CA ILE A 140 14.18 10.07 13.45
C ILE A 140 13.53 11.43 13.14
N PRO A 141 13.73 12.48 13.97
CA PRO A 141 13.03 13.76 13.81
C PRO A 141 13.56 14.61 12.65
N ASP A 142 14.70 14.20 12.07
CA ASP A 142 15.38 14.92 11.00
C ASP A 142 14.82 14.61 9.61
N ALA A 143 13.92 13.63 9.49
CA ALA A 143 13.35 13.21 8.23
C ALA A 143 11.88 12.80 8.35
N THR A 144 11.13 13.09 7.31
CA THR A 144 9.80 12.52 7.09
C THR A 144 9.96 11.32 6.16
N VAL A 145 9.49 10.17 6.62
CA VAL A 145 9.55 8.91 5.86
C VAL A 145 8.15 8.55 5.39
N PHE A 146 8.02 8.21 4.12
CA PHE A 146 6.81 7.70 3.52
C PHE A 146 7.10 6.39 2.80
N ALA A 147 6.46 5.32 3.22
CA ALA A 147 6.67 3.97 2.68
C ALA A 147 5.39 3.45 2.03
N MET A 148 5.51 2.86 0.85
CA MET A 148 4.38 2.28 0.14
C MET A 148 4.80 1.08 -0.73
N SER A 149 3.84 0.20 -1.03
CA SER A 149 4.02 -0.79 -2.09
C SER A 149 3.89 -0.12 -3.45
N PRO A 150 4.74 -0.43 -4.44
CA PRO A 150 4.60 0.11 -5.79
C PRO A 150 3.25 -0.28 -6.40
N PRO A 151 2.66 0.58 -7.24
CA PRO A 151 1.40 0.27 -7.90
C PRO A 151 1.56 -0.93 -8.83
N MET A 152 0.56 -1.81 -8.86
CA MET A 152 0.55 -3.02 -9.70
C MET A 152 0.61 -2.72 -11.20
N ILE A 153 0.10 -1.55 -11.61
CA ILE A 153 0.17 -1.08 -13.00
C ILE A 153 0.98 0.22 -13.04
N ALA A 154 2.09 0.19 -13.73
CA ALA A 154 2.93 1.37 -13.93
C ALA A 154 2.12 2.50 -14.61
N GLY A 155 2.16 3.70 -14.02
CA GLY A 155 1.46 4.86 -14.52
C GLY A 155 0.01 5.02 -14.02
N TYR A 156 -0.48 4.12 -13.18
CA TYR A 156 -1.83 4.20 -12.61
C TYR A 156 -1.82 4.76 -11.16
N GLY A 157 -1.26 5.95 -10.99
CA GLY A 157 -1.07 6.59 -9.68
C GLY A 157 0.17 6.09 -8.93
N MET A 158 0.43 6.67 -7.77
CA MET A 158 1.58 6.32 -6.92
C MET A 158 1.25 5.29 -5.83
N GLY A 159 0.01 4.78 -5.79
CA GLY A 159 -0.45 3.81 -4.80
C GLY A 159 -1.91 3.45 -5.03
N ASN A 160 -2.47 2.59 -4.16
CA ASN A 160 -3.88 2.17 -4.20
C ASN A 160 -4.82 3.21 -3.57
N GLY A 161 -4.68 4.46 -3.98
CA GLY A 161 -5.46 5.56 -3.45
C GLY A 161 -5.95 6.50 -4.54
N PHE A 162 -6.30 7.70 -4.13
CA PHE A 162 -6.65 8.78 -5.02
C PHE A 162 -5.75 9.98 -4.77
N GLU A 163 -5.51 10.76 -5.80
CA GLU A 163 -4.73 11.99 -5.76
C GLU A 163 -5.68 13.18 -5.88
N LEU A 164 -5.48 14.17 -5.00
CA LEU A 164 -6.24 15.41 -4.98
C LEU A 164 -5.33 16.61 -5.18
N TYR A 165 -5.76 17.51 -6.03
CA TYR A 165 -5.12 18.81 -6.23
C TYR A 165 -5.93 19.90 -5.53
N LEU A 166 -5.41 20.43 -4.42
CA LEU A 166 -5.99 21.57 -3.74
C LEU A 166 -5.46 22.86 -4.37
N GLN A 167 -6.35 23.71 -4.86
CA GLN A 167 -5.99 24.95 -5.55
C GLN A 167 -6.51 26.17 -4.80
N ASP A 168 -5.63 27.14 -4.55
CA ASP A 168 -6.03 28.50 -4.15
C ASP A 168 -6.46 29.30 -5.39
N LYS A 169 -7.76 29.49 -5.56
CA LYS A 169 -8.33 30.30 -6.65
C LYS A 169 -8.40 31.79 -6.30
N ALA A 170 -8.25 32.15 -5.03
CA ALA A 170 -8.34 33.52 -4.58
C ALA A 170 -7.00 34.28 -4.69
N GLY A 171 -5.88 33.57 -4.89
CA GLY A 171 -4.54 34.15 -4.94
C GLY A 171 -4.14 34.82 -3.63
N GLY A 172 -4.53 34.20 -2.50
CA GLY A 172 -4.35 34.72 -1.17
C GLY A 172 -2.93 34.54 -0.60
N ASN A 173 -2.84 34.64 0.71
CA ASN A 173 -1.59 34.44 1.44
C ASN A 173 -1.28 32.95 1.52
N ILE A 174 -0.04 32.56 1.12
CA ILE A 174 0.46 31.18 1.17
C ILE A 174 0.32 30.57 2.57
N ALA A 175 0.55 31.36 3.63
CA ALA A 175 0.39 30.87 5.00
C ALA A 175 -1.07 30.51 5.36
N ALA A 176 -2.03 31.32 4.91
CA ALA A 176 -3.45 31.03 5.11
C ALA A 176 -3.86 29.78 4.28
N PHE A 177 -3.37 29.65 3.08
CA PHE A 177 -3.60 28.45 2.26
C PHE A 177 -3.01 27.18 2.92
N LYS A 178 -1.82 27.28 3.50
CA LYS A 178 -1.19 26.18 4.25
C LYS A 178 -2.06 25.74 5.44
N GLU A 179 -2.59 26.70 6.20
CA GLU A 179 -3.47 26.40 7.34
C GLU A 179 -4.74 25.66 6.91
N GLU A 180 -5.36 26.07 5.81
CA GLU A 180 -6.54 25.37 5.27
C GLU A 180 -6.20 24.02 4.68
N ALA A 181 -5.05 23.88 4.03
CA ALA A 181 -4.55 22.59 3.53
C ALA A 181 -4.28 21.62 4.68
N ASP A 182 -3.68 22.07 5.78
CA ASP A 182 -3.41 21.22 6.95
C ASP A 182 -4.71 20.77 7.63
N LYS A 183 -5.70 21.66 7.79
CA LYS A 183 -7.04 21.31 8.29
C LYS A 183 -7.71 20.26 7.41
N PHE A 184 -7.56 20.39 6.10
CA PHE A 184 -8.10 19.41 5.15
C PHE A 184 -7.43 18.05 5.29
N VAL A 185 -6.09 18.00 5.36
CA VAL A 185 -5.32 16.77 5.59
C VAL A 185 -5.72 16.12 6.91
N GLU A 186 -5.86 16.90 7.99
CA GLU A 186 -6.30 16.41 9.29
C GLU A 186 -7.72 15.83 9.22
N ALA A 187 -8.65 16.51 8.56
CA ALA A 187 -10.01 16.02 8.39
C ALA A 187 -10.10 14.73 7.58
N LEU A 188 -9.22 14.56 6.57
CA LEU A 188 -9.12 13.33 5.80
C LEU A 188 -8.54 12.18 6.64
N SER A 189 -7.51 12.44 7.44
CA SER A 189 -6.87 11.41 8.27
C SER A 189 -7.77 10.86 9.38
N GLN A 190 -8.85 11.59 9.73
CA GLN A 190 -9.87 11.10 10.68
C GLN A 190 -10.93 10.19 10.05
N ARG A 191 -10.91 10.03 8.73
CA ARG A 191 -11.87 9.17 8.04
C ARG A 191 -11.45 7.70 8.09
N PRO A 192 -12.33 6.79 8.54
CA PRO A 192 -12.01 5.36 8.62
C PRO A 192 -11.81 4.70 7.25
N GLU A 193 -12.31 5.34 6.18
CA GLU A 193 -12.16 4.86 4.82
C GLU A 193 -10.80 5.20 4.20
N ILE A 194 -10.03 6.10 4.85
CA ILE A 194 -8.73 6.60 4.38
C ILE A 194 -7.64 6.05 5.29
N GLY A 195 -6.73 5.28 4.73
CA GLY A 195 -5.65 4.66 5.50
C GLY A 195 -4.56 5.66 5.87
N GLU A 196 -4.07 6.43 4.90
CA GLU A 196 -3.00 7.40 5.09
C GLU A 196 -3.17 8.59 4.16
N VAL A 197 -2.82 9.78 4.65
CA VAL A 197 -2.87 11.03 3.88
C VAL A 197 -1.48 11.64 3.86
N TYR A 198 -0.97 11.91 2.67
CA TYR A 198 0.31 12.56 2.46
C TYR A 198 0.16 13.86 1.66
N SER A 199 0.82 14.93 2.09
CA SER A 199 0.93 16.19 1.37
C SER A 199 2.40 16.58 1.20
N SER A 200 2.81 16.89 -0.01
CA SER A 200 4.15 17.40 -0.32
C SER A 200 4.26 18.91 -0.15
N PHE A 201 3.17 19.60 0.19
CA PHE A 201 3.15 21.06 0.32
C PHE A 201 3.82 21.52 1.61
N ALA A 202 4.94 22.21 1.48
CA ALA A 202 5.71 22.80 2.58
C ALA A 202 5.96 24.28 2.31
N THR A 203 5.82 25.10 3.36
CA THR A 203 5.97 26.58 3.28
C THR A 203 6.98 27.13 4.30
N ASP A 204 7.65 26.25 5.03
CA ASP A 204 8.50 26.54 6.18
C ASP A 204 9.95 26.85 5.81
N TYR A 205 10.25 27.09 4.52
CA TYR A 205 11.59 27.43 4.05
C TYR A 205 11.57 28.57 3.02
N PRO A 206 12.50 29.52 3.14
CA PRO A 206 12.64 30.59 2.16
C PRO A 206 13.23 30.05 0.84
N GLN A 207 12.63 30.43 -0.28
CA GLN A 207 13.18 30.21 -1.62
C GLN A 207 13.64 31.53 -2.22
N TYR A 208 14.85 31.52 -2.79
CA TYR A 208 15.38 32.66 -3.55
C TYR A 208 15.45 32.26 -5.02
N TRP A 209 14.88 33.07 -5.88
CA TRP A 209 15.08 32.98 -7.29
C TRP A 209 16.32 33.83 -7.63
N VAL A 210 17.25 33.23 -8.35
CA VAL A 210 18.43 33.93 -8.88
C VAL A 210 18.23 34.06 -10.37
N ASP A 211 18.07 35.31 -10.85
CA ASP A 211 17.94 35.64 -12.27
C ASP A 211 19.33 35.72 -12.94
#